data_d5891abef718b943ff0ed1e3e7016914
#
_entry.id   d5891abef718b943ff0ed1e3e7016914
#
_cell.length_a   1.000
_cell.length_b   1.000
_cell.length_c   1.000
_cell.angle_alpha   90.00
_cell.angle_beta   90.00
_cell.angle_gamma   90.00
#
_symmetry.space_group_name_H-M   'P 1'
#
loop_
_entity.id
_entity.type
_entity.pdbx_description
1 polymer ?
#
loop_
_entity_poly.entity_id
_entity_poly.type
_entity_poly.pdbx_seq_one_letter_code
_entity_poly.pdbx_strand_id
1 'polypeptide(L)'
;MKKPYTSFVAGLLVGVALFGGATAHAAGIMAERSTYRVFVDGREVQMEAYVINGNNYVKLRDIGKAVGFEVYWDGDAKCVQVESGKPYTGIAPVKAETSGPASQPEVTTPADDVDAMKQDIVDRTNALRRENGVAVLRVNDRLMQAAQVRADEMAAHTVYSHTRPNGGKFNTVADCPYMAENIHRIADWVLSDQTLAERAVADWYASTVHHKNMVNPKLSEIGVGLARGVNGTGDPCWYCVQLFLYDGYSITRVDTPANK
;
A
#
# COMPACT_ATOMS: atom_id res chain seq x y z
N MET A 1 12.12 37.80 -65.43
CA MET A 1 12.67 36.51 -64.96
C MET A 1 12.25 36.30 -63.50
N LYS A 2 11.19 35.52 -63.31
CA LYS A 2 10.68 35.15 -61.96
C LYS A 2 11.17 33.75 -61.65
N LYS A 3 11.93 33.52 -60.60
CA LYS A 3 12.30 32.23 -59.98
C LYS A 3 12.38 32.41 -58.48
N PRO A 4 12.32 31.36 -57.69
CA PRO A 4 11.28 30.35 -57.52
C PRO A 4 10.95 30.22 -56.01
N TYR A 5 9.71 30.42 -55.67
CA TYR A 5 9.23 30.10 -54.31
C TYR A 5 8.87 28.60 -54.11
N THR A 6 8.92 27.81 -55.17
CA THR A 6 8.53 26.39 -55.12
C THR A 6 9.52 25.48 -54.42
N SER A 7 10.82 25.81 -54.43
CA SER A 7 11.84 24.99 -53.77
C SER A 7 11.83 25.12 -52.24
N PHE A 8 11.42 26.28 -51.73
CA PHE A 8 11.36 26.49 -50.27
C PHE A 8 10.17 25.81 -49.63
N VAL A 9 9.02 25.82 -50.33
CA VAL A 9 7.81 25.14 -49.84
C VAL A 9 7.96 23.61 -49.85
N ALA A 10 8.62 23.04 -50.87
CA ALA A 10 8.91 21.61 -50.93
C ALA A 10 9.91 21.17 -49.84
N GLY A 11 10.91 21.99 -49.52
CA GLY A 11 11.84 21.71 -48.41
C GLY A 11 11.19 21.77 -47.06
N LEU A 12 10.26 22.71 -46.86
CA LEU A 12 9.51 22.83 -45.62
C LEU A 12 8.56 21.65 -45.40
N LEU A 13 7.85 21.18 -46.46
CA LEU A 13 6.98 20.03 -46.38
C LEU A 13 7.72 18.71 -46.16
N VAL A 14 8.90 18.54 -46.74
CA VAL A 14 9.75 17.37 -46.52
C VAL A 14 10.36 17.42 -45.12
N GLY A 15 10.73 18.60 -44.60
CA GLY A 15 11.22 18.76 -43.23
C GLY A 15 10.16 18.40 -42.18
N VAL A 16 8.92 18.78 -42.37
CA VAL A 16 7.79 18.44 -41.50
C VAL A 16 7.47 16.94 -41.57
N ALA A 17 7.60 16.31 -42.73
CA ALA A 17 7.36 14.87 -42.87
C ALA A 17 8.48 13.99 -42.28
N LEU A 18 9.71 14.51 -42.22
CA LEU A 18 10.85 13.76 -41.65
C LEU A 18 11.05 13.96 -40.15
N PHE A 19 10.48 15.03 -39.57
CA PHE A 19 10.49 15.28 -38.11
C PHE A 19 9.13 15.13 -37.46
N GLY A 20 8.10 14.75 -38.21
CA GLY A 20 6.77 14.44 -37.71
C GLY A 20 6.69 13.01 -37.17
N GLY A 21 7.06 12.78 -35.92
CA GLY A 21 6.71 11.50 -35.37
C GLY A 21 7.62 10.88 -34.35
N ALA A 22 8.09 11.65 -33.39
CA ALA A 22 8.33 11.13 -32.06
C ALA A 22 7.83 12.18 -31.09
N THR A 23 6.52 12.33 -30.94
CA THR A 23 6.00 12.89 -29.71
C THR A 23 6.39 11.90 -28.63
N ALA A 24 7.51 12.16 -27.95
CA ALA A 24 7.76 11.57 -26.66
C ALA A 24 6.59 12.01 -25.78
N HIS A 25 5.57 11.16 -25.66
CA HIS A 25 4.61 11.25 -24.59
C HIS A 25 5.39 10.98 -23.32
N ALA A 26 5.99 12.00 -22.74
CA ALA A 26 6.24 12.00 -21.33
C ALA A 26 4.84 11.87 -20.72
N ALA A 27 4.53 10.70 -20.18
CA ALA A 27 3.34 10.49 -19.37
C ALA A 27 3.53 11.29 -18.06
N GLY A 28 3.48 12.61 -18.18
CA GLY A 28 3.46 13.54 -17.07
C GLY A 28 2.06 13.57 -16.50
N ILE A 29 1.95 13.49 -15.19
CA ILE A 29 0.70 13.77 -14.50
C ILE A 29 0.36 15.25 -14.74
N MET A 30 -0.77 15.55 -15.37
CA MET A 30 -1.25 16.91 -15.55
C MET A 30 -1.79 17.42 -14.22
N ALA A 31 -1.12 18.41 -13.64
CA ALA A 31 -1.54 19.09 -12.42
C ALA A 31 -2.05 20.49 -12.79
N GLU A 32 -3.31 20.76 -12.54
CA GLU A 32 -3.90 22.08 -12.74
C GLU A 32 -3.96 22.84 -11.40
N ARG A 33 -3.64 24.13 -11.40
CA ARG A 33 -3.74 24.93 -10.18
C ARG A 33 -5.20 25.00 -9.74
N SER A 34 -5.46 24.59 -8.50
CA SER A 34 -6.80 24.63 -7.93
C SER A 34 -7.22 26.07 -7.61
N THR A 35 -8.45 26.41 -7.92
CA THR A 35 -9.10 27.67 -7.50
C THR A 35 -9.98 27.48 -6.26
N TYR A 36 -10.02 26.26 -5.71
CA TYR A 36 -10.84 25.95 -4.54
C TYR A 36 -10.22 26.52 -3.26
N ARG A 37 -11.12 27.01 -2.37
CA ARG A 37 -10.75 27.50 -1.05
C ARG A 37 -10.54 26.33 -0.12
N VAL A 38 -9.52 26.39 0.71
CA VAL A 38 -9.22 25.37 1.72
C VAL A 38 -9.57 25.90 3.10
N PHE A 39 -10.29 25.10 3.87
CA PHE A 39 -10.69 25.43 5.25
C PHE A 39 -10.11 24.39 6.20
N VAL A 40 -9.52 24.85 7.30
CA VAL A 40 -9.08 24.03 8.43
C VAL A 40 -9.85 24.47 9.66
N ASP A 41 -10.59 23.58 10.28
CA ASP A 41 -11.45 23.85 11.44
C ASP A 41 -12.37 25.07 11.24
N GLY A 42 -12.95 25.21 10.04
CA GLY A 42 -13.85 26.28 9.66
C GLY A 42 -13.17 27.63 9.36
N ARG A 43 -11.84 27.70 9.41
CA ARG A 43 -11.06 28.90 9.05
C ARG A 43 -10.45 28.73 7.67
N GLU A 44 -10.61 29.73 6.81
CA GLU A 44 -9.97 29.74 5.51
C GLU A 44 -8.46 29.87 5.67
N VAL A 45 -7.71 28.98 5.03
CA VAL A 45 -6.25 29.01 5.00
C VAL A 45 -5.77 29.21 3.58
N GLN A 46 -4.81 30.11 3.41
CA GLN A 46 -4.19 30.36 2.10
C GLN A 46 -3.08 29.36 1.89
N MET A 47 -3.31 28.44 0.92
CA MET A 47 -2.29 27.47 0.51
C MET A 47 -2.39 27.18 -0.98
N GLU A 48 -1.28 26.76 -1.55
CA GLU A 48 -1.21 26.37 -2.95
C GLU A 48 -1.77 24.96 -3.11
N ALA A 49 -2.82 24.82 -3.90
CA ALA A 49 -3.47 23.56 -4.18
C ALA A 49 -3.49 23.26 -5.68
N TYR A 50 -3.50 21.98 -6.02
CA TYR A 50 -3.56 21.48 -7.39
C TYR A 50 -4.65 20.44 -7.53
N VAL A 51 -5.23 20.34 -8.72
CA VAL A 51 -6.15 19.26 -9.09
C VAL A 51 -5.39 18.28 -9.98
N ILE A 52 -5.36 17.02 -9.60
CA ILE A 52 -4.77 15.93 -10.37
C ILE A 52 -5.78 14.79 -10.44
N ASN A 53 -6.19 14.41 -11.63
CA ASN A 53 -7.21 13.36 -11.85
C ASN A 53 -8.49 13.57 -11.01
N GLY A 54 -8.93 14.83 -10.88
CA GLY A 54 -10.14 15.18 -10.12
C GLY A 54 -9.98 15.26 -8.60
N ASN A 55 -8.79 15.01 -8.05
CA ASN A 55 -8.49 15.11 -6.63
C ASN A 55 -7.69 16.37 -6.31
N ASN A 56 -7.91 16.95 -5.12
CA ASN A 56 -7.18 18.11 -4.65
C ASN A 56 -5.89 17.67 -3.93
N TYR A 57 -4.78 18.29 -4.28
CA TYR A 57 -3.47 18.10 -3.67
C TYR A 57 -2.97 19.41 -3.08
N VAL A 58 -2.42 19.35 -1.89
CA VAL A 58 -1.80 20.48 -1.22
C VAL A 58 -0.43 20.09 -0.69
N LYS A 59 0.44 21.05 -0.46
CA LYS A 59 1.74 20.76 0.15
C LYS A 59 1.56 20.33 1.60
N LEU A 60 2.11 19.18 1.96
CA LEU A 60 2.02 18.64 3.31
C LEU A 60 2.52 19.62 4.38
N ARG A 61 3.56 20.42 4.08
CA ARG A 61 4.04 21.48 4.98
C ARG A 61 3.03 22.58 5.23
N ASP A 62 2.23 22.94 4.23
CA ASP A 62 1.22 23.98 4.38
C ASP A 62 0.09 23.48 5.30
N ILE A 63 -0.26 22.21 5.21
CA ILE A 63 -1.18 21.56 6.15
C ILE A 63 -0.56 21.46 7.54
N GLY A 64 0.71 21.00 7.66
CA GLY A 64 1.41 20.95 8.95
C GLY A 64 1.43 22.30 9.66
N LYS A 65 1.70 23.37 8.91
CA LYS A 65 1.64 24.74 9.44
C LYS A 65 0.24 25.17 9.87
N ALA A 66 -0.78 24.81 9.10
CA ALA A 66 -2.17 25.23 9.37
C ALA A 66 -2.78 24.49 10.55
N VAL A 67 -2.44 23.20 10.72
CA VAL A 67 -2.97 22.31 11.78
C VAL A 67 -2.07 22.28 13.02
N GLY A 68 -0.77 22.59 12.87
CA GLY A 68 0.17 22.72 13.98
C GLY A 68 1.00 21.46 14.25
N PHE A 69 1.31 20.67 13.22
CA PHE A 69 2.25 19.54 13.34
C PHE A 69 3.52 19.74 12.51
N GLU A 70 4.63 19.15 12.97
CA GLU A 70 5.94 19.31 12.28
C GLU A 70 6.02 18.46 11.02
N VAL A 71 6.58 19.05 9.95
CA VAL A 71 6.86 18.37 8.68
C VAL A 71 8.22 18.84 8.16
N TYR A 72 9.17 17.93 7.98
CA TYR A 72 10.47 18.24 7.43
C TYR A 72 11.02 17.13 6.54
N TRP A 73 11.99 17.48 5.71
CA TRP A 73 12.76 16.50 4.94
C TRP A 73 13.95 16.03 5.76
N ASP A 74 14.05 14.72 5.98
CA ASP A 74 15.23 14.10 6.56
C ASP A 74 16.18 13.67 5.42
N GLY A 75 17.29 14.40 5.29
CA GLY A 75 18.26 14.16 4.24
C GLY A 75 19.07 12.88 4.41
N ASP A 76 19.24 12.39 5.65
CA ASP A 76 19.95 11.16 5.96
C ASP A 76 19.08 9.94 5.65
N ALA A 77 17.85 9.95 6.12
CA ALA A 77 16.87 8.90 5.88
C ALA A 77 16.21 8.98 4.49
N LYS A 78 16.43 10.08 3.74
CA LYS A 78 15.82 10.36 2.43
C LYS A 78 14.30 10.26 2.44
N CYS A 79 13.65 10.79 3.46
CA CYS A 79 12.21 10.73 3.63
C CYS A 79 11.63 12.05 4.15
N VAL A 80 10.32 12.22 3.99
CA VAL A 80 9.57 13.28 4.66
C VAL A 80 9.15 12.77 6.02
N GLN A 81 9.52 13.50 7.08
CA GLN A 81 9.08 13.23 8.44
C GLN A 81 7.85 14.05 8.76
N VAL A 82 6.86 13.42 9.42
CA VAL A 82 5.67 14.06 9.96
C VAL A 82 5.59 13.70 11.44
N GLU A 83 5.67 14.69 12.31
CA GLU A 83 5.62 14.52 13.76
C GLU A 83 4.38 15.21 14.31
N SER A 84 3.28 14.48 14.41
CA SER A 84 1.97 15.02 14.78
C SER A 84 1.90 15.58 16.22
N GLY A 85 2.81 15.13 17.09
CA GLY A 85 2.92 15.61 18.48
C GLY A 85 3.84 16.82 18.67
N LYS A 86 4.48 17.33 17.62
CA LYS A 86 5.38 18.48 17.68
C LYS A 86 4.81 19.66 16.91
N PRO A 87 4.91 20.90 17.46
CA PRO A 87 4.45 22.09 16.76
C PRO A 87 5.29 22.33 15.51
N TYR A 88 4.64 22.88 14.46
CA TYR A 88 5.32 23.23 13.22
C TYR A 88 6.38 24.32 13.44
N THR A 89 7.61 24.01 13.11
CA THR A 89 8.74 24.97 13.13
C THR A 89 9.23 25.31 11.72
N GLY A 90 8.99 24.43 10.75
CA GLY A 90 9.48 24.54 9.39
C GLY A 90 10.99 24.29 9.25
N ILE A 91 11.65 23.83 10.30
CA ILE A 91 13.11 23.61 10.36
C ILE A 91 13.35 22.13 10.73
N ALA A 92 14.12 21.42 9.92
CA ALA A 92 14.56 20.08 10.28
C ALA A 92 15.36 20.11 11.60
N PRO A 93 15.11 19.23 12.56
CA PRO A 93 15.87 19.17 13.80
C PRO A 93 17.36 19.00 13.51
N VAL A 94 18.20 19.85 14.14
CA VAL A 94 19.66 19.70 14.07
C VAL A 94 20.03 18.49 14.91
N LYS A 95 20.61 17.48 14.28
CA LYS A 95 21.12 16.30 14.97
C LYS A 95 22.27 16.71 15.87
N ALA A 96 22.06 16.68 17.19
CA ALA A 96 23.14 16.87 18.14
C ALA A 96 24.13 15.70 17.98
N GLU A 97 25.39 15.99 17.67
CA GLU A 97 26.48 15.00 17.72
C GLU A 97 26.65 14.54 19.16
N THR A 98 26.08 13.42 19.51
CA THR A 98 26.35 12.73 20.78
C THR A 98 27.30 11.58 20.50
N SER A 99 28.55 11.79 20.89
CA SER A 99 29.55 10.75 21.02
C SER A 99 29.19 9.81 22.16
N GLY A 100 28.90 8.54 21.83
CA GLY A 100 28.76 7.43 22.79
C GLY A 100 27.83 6.34 22.22
N PRO A 101 28.15 5.05 22.44
CA PRO A 101 27.32 3.98 21.91
C PRO A 101 26.01 3.88 22.71
N ALA A 102 25.01 4.61 22.27
CA ALA A 102 23.64 4.42 22.70
C ALA A 102 22.93 3.65 21.60
N SER A 103 22.40 2.51 21.97
CA SER A 103 21.50 1.65 21.21
C SER A 103 20.60 2.48 20.32
N GLN A 104 20.59 2.16 19.01
CA GLN A 104 19.54 2.64 18.12
C GLN A 104 18.19 2.45 18.83
N PRO A 105 17.32 3.46 18.89
CA PRO A 105 15.93 3.16 19.07
C PRO A 105 15.53 2.41 17.81
N GLU A 106 15.43 1.10 17.96
CA GLU A 106 14.62 0.27 17.11
C GLU A 106 13.32 1.03 16.88
N VAL A 107 12.99 1.37 15.61
CA VAL A 107 11.64 1.78 15.26
C VAL A 107 10.81 0.52 15.42
N THR A 108 10.49 0.23 16.66
CA THR A 108 9.41 -0.66 16.98
C THR A 108 8.14 0.05 16.53
N THR A 109 7.67 -0.27 15.33
CA THR A 109 6.23 -0.37 15.16
C THR A 109 5.83 -1.30 16.29
N PRO A 110 5.05 -0.86 17.30
CA PRO A 110 4.74 -1.74 18.41
C PRO A 110 4.17 -3.03 17.82
N ALA A 111 4.63 -4.20 18.29
CA ALA A 111 4.05 -5.48 17.93
C ALA A 111 2.52 -5.47 18.17
N ASP A 112 2.09 -4.67 19.14
CA ASP A 112 0.70 -4.36 19.46
C ASP A 112 -0.08 -3.74 18.28
N ASP A 113 0.55 -2.97 17.41
CA ASP A 113 -0.12 -2.32 16.27
C ASP A 113 -0.39 -3.32 15.13
N VAL A 114 0.54 -4.23 14.85
CA VAL A 114 0.37 -5.24 13.78
C VAL A 114 -0.72 -6.25 14.15
N ASP A 115 -0.78 -6.68 15.39
CA ASP A 115 -1.82 -7.60 15.84
C ASP A 115 -3.20 -6.94 15.89
N ALA A 116 -3.28 -5.66 16.24
CA ALA A 116 -4.49 -4.86 16.12
C ALA A 116 -4.95 -4.73 14.65
N MET A 117 -4.03 -4.51 13.71
CA MET A 117 -4.35 -4.48 12.27
C MET A 117 -4.87 -5.84 11.76
N LYS A 118 -4.27 -6.95 12.19
CA LYS A 118 -4.76 -8.30 11.85
C LYS A 118 -6.18 -8.53 12.38
N GLN A 119 -6.42 -8.12 13.63
CA GLN A 119 -7.74 -8.25 14.24
C GLN A 119 -8.79 -7.38 13.51
N ASP A 120 -8.46 -6.16 13.12
CA ASP A 120 -9.36 -5.29 12.34
C ASP A 120 -9.73 -5.92 10.98
N ILE A 121 -8.78 -6.59 10.30
CA ILE A 121 -9.07 -7.37 9.08
C ILE A 121 -10.08 -8.50 9.35
N VAL A 122 -9.90 -9.23 10.46
CA VAL A 122 -10.84 -10.30 10.86
C VAL A 122 -12.23 -9.72 11.13
N ASP A 123 -12.30 -8.63 11.90
CA ASP A 123 -13.57 -8.03 12.31
C ASP A 123 -14.35 -7.48 11.11
N ARG A 124 -13.67 -6.81 10.18
CA ARG A 124 -14.26 -6.33 8.92
C ARG A 124 -14.73 -7.48 8.03
N THR A 125 -13.93 -8.55 7.91
CA THR A 125 -14.33 -9.75 7.18
C THR A 125 -15.59 -10.36 7.79
N ASN A 126 -15.66 -10.45 9.11
CA ASN A 126 -16.81 -10.98 9.81
C ASN A 126 -18.03 -10.04 9.74
N ALA A 127 -17.85 -8.73 9.65
CA ALA A 127 -18.94 -7.79 9.37
C ALA A 127 -19.56 -8.07 8.00
N LEU A 128 -18.73 -8.20 6.96
CA LEU A 128 -19.18 -8.54 5.60
C LEU A 128 -19.90 -9.91 5.56
N ARG A 129 -19.44 -10.88 6.32
CA ARG A 129 -20.12 -12.19 6.40
C ARG A 129 -21.51 -12.06 7.01
N ARG A 130 -21.68 -11.28 8.09
CA ARG A 130 -23.01 -11.01 8.67
C ARG A 130 -23.93 -10.31 7.67
N GLU A 131 -23.44 -9.30 6.95
CA GLU A 131 -24.20 -8.59 5.91
C GLU A 131 -24.67 -9.52 4.79
N ASN A 132 -23.87 -10.55 4.48
CA ASN A 132 -24.21 -11.56 3.48
C ASN A 132 -24.97 -12.78 4.06
N GLY A 133 -25.39 -12.75 5.32
CA GLY A 133 -26.15 -13.82 5.96
C GLY A 133 -25.35 -15.10 6.21
N VAL A 134 -24.01 -14.99 6.29
CA VAL A 134 -23.10 -16.15 6.50
C VAL A 134 -22.54 -16.11 7.93
N ALA A 135 -22.36 -17.28 8.53
CA ALA A 135 -21.79 -17.42 9.87
C ALA A 135 -20.38 -16.79 9.94
N VAL A 136 -20.07 -16.13 11.06
CA VAL A 136 -18.75 -15.55 11.30
C VAL A 136 -17.65 -16.60 11.37
N LEU A 137 -16.45 -16.23 11.00
CA LEU A 137 -15.26 -17.08 11.11
C LEU A 137 -14.66 -16.95 12.51
N ARG A 138 -14.19 -18.05 13.06
CA ARG A 138 -13.41 -18.06 14.30
C ARG A 138 -11.95 -17.84 13.96
N VAL A 139 -11.26 -17.07 14.78
CA VAL A 139 -9.79 -16.96 14.69
C VAL A 139 -9.18 -18.30 15.10
N ASN A 140 -8.20 -18.75 14.31
CA ASN A 140 -7.45 -19.97 14.59
C ASN A 140 -5.96 -19.60 14.66
N ASP A 141 -5.32 -19.82 15.82
CA ASP A 141 -3.94 -19.43 16.07
C ASP A 141 -2.95 -20.09 15.09
N ARG A 142 -3.18 -21.31 14.67
CA ARG A 142 -2.35 -21.99 13.68
C ARG A 142 -2.53 -21.41 12.27
N LEU A 143 -3.75 -21.00 11.93
CA LEU A 143 -3.99 -20.24 10.70
C LEU A 143 -3.33 -18.86 10.75
N MET A 144 -3.35 -18.18 11.90
CA MET A 144 -2.64 -16.92 12.09
C MET A 144 -1.13 -17.09 11.84
N GLN A 145 -0.53 -18.13 12.43
CA GLN A 145 0.88 -18.47 12.21
C GLN A 145 1.15 -18.82 10.74
N ALA A 146 0.32 -19.65 10.11
CA ALA A 146 0.48 -20.03 8.71
C ALA A 146 0.34 -18.83 7.77
N ALA A 147 -0.62 -17.94 8.03
CA ALA A 147 -0.80 -16.72 7.26
C ALA A 147 0.40 -15.76 7.42
N GLN A 148 0.97 -15.67 8.63
CA GLN A 148 2.19 -14.90 8.87
C GLN A 148 3.35 -15.46 8.07
N VAL A 149 3.59 -16.77 8.11
CA VAL A 149 4.64 -17.42 7.29
C VAL A 149 4.46 -17.08 5.81
N ARG A 150 3.24 -17.11 5.29
CA ARG A 150 2.97 -16.75 3.90
C ARG A 150 3.26 -15.28 3.58
N ALA A 151 2.90 -14.36 4.48
CA ALA A 151 3.19 -12.95 4.33
C ALA A 151 4.72 -12.70 4.34
N ASP A 152 5.45 -13.32 5.27
CA ASP A 152 6.89 -13.23 5.40
C ASP A 152 7.62 -13.79 4.16
N GLU A 153 7.18 -14.94 3.63
CA GLU A 153 7.71 -15.53 2.39
C GLU A 153 7.58 -14.56 1.21
N MET A 154 6.41 -13.95 1.04
CA MET A 154 6.18 -13.00 -0.05
C MET A 154 7.01 -11.73 0.11
N ALA A 155 7.13 -11.20 1.32
CA ALA A 155 7.92 -10.00 1.62
C ALA A 155 9.43 -10.25 1.42
N ALA A 156 9.96 -11.34 1.98
CA ALA A 156 11.38 -11.68 1.91
C ALA A 156 11.88 -11.93 0.48
N HIS A 157 11.01 -12.44 -0.39
CA HIS A 157 11.37 -12.76 -1.78
C HIS A 157 10.81 -11.77 -2.81
N THR A 158 10.14 -10.72 -2.37
CA THR A 158 9.49 -9.74 -3.25
C THR A 158 8.55 -10.43 -4.26
N VAL A 159 7.84 -11.48 -3.83
CA VAL A 159 6.97 -12.31 -4.66
C VAL A 159 5.51 -12.10 -4.25
N TYR A 160 4.65 -11.94 -5.24
CA TYR A 160 3.20 -11.87 -5.05
C TYR A 160 2.56 -13.08 -5.76
N SER A 161 2.40 -14.19 -5.04
CA SER A 161 1.97 -15.46 -5.63
C SER A 161 1.33 -16.40 -4.62
N HIS A 162 0.37 -17.20 -5.07
CA HIS A 162 -0.16 -18.36 -4.33
C HIS A 162 0.81 -19.57 -4.28
N THR A 163 1.92 -19.48 -5.02
CA THR A 163 3.01 -20.46 -4.97
C THR A 163 4.05 -20.00 -3.96
N ARG A 164 4.48 -20.88 -3.07
CA ARG A 164 5.53 -20.63 -2.09
C ARG A 164 6.90 -20.59 -2.75
N PRO A 165 7.93 -19.97 -2.14
CA PRO A 165 9.29 -19.92 -2.69
C PRO A 165 9.89 -21.27 -3.00
N ASN A 166 9.51 -22.33 -2.27
CA ASN A 166 9.94 -23.71 -2.52
C ASN A 166 9.19 -24.43 -3.66
N GLY A 167 8.32 -23.73 -4.39
CA GLY A 167 7.49 -24.28 -5.48
C GLY A 167 6.20 -24.96 -5.02
N GLY A 168 5.96 -25.10 -3.71
CA GLY A 168 4.73 -25.66 -3.15
C GLY A 168 3.53 -24.72 -3.31
N LYS A 169 2.31 -25.27 -3.27
CA LYS A 169 1.08 -24.47 -3.18
C LYS A 169 1.00 -23.80 -1.81
N PHE A 170 0.24 -22.69 -1.72
CA PHE A 170 0.08 -21.95 -0.47
C PHE A 170 -0.33 -22.84 0.73
N ASN A 171 -1.20 -23.80 0.52
CA ASN A 171 -1.74 -24.67 1.57
C ASN A 171 -0.71 -25.67 2.15
N THR A 172 0.43 -25.87 1.49
CA THR A 172 1.52 -26.67 2.07
C THR A 172 2.16 -26.02 3.29
N VAL A 173 1.93 -24.72 3.52
CA VAL A 173 2.37 -24.04 4.74
C VAL A 173 1.80 -24.68 6.02
N ALA A 174 0.64 -25.28 5.93
CA ALA A 174 -0.04 -25.94 7.05
C ALA A 174 -0.34 -27.41 6.77
N ASP A 175 0.18 -27.95 5.67
CA ASP A 175 -0.03 -29.30 5.20
C ASP A 175 -1.52 -29.72 5.20
N CYS A 176 -2.38 -28.80 4.79
CA CYS A 176 -3.82 -29.00 4.76
C CYS A 176 -4.40 -28.60 3.38
N PRO A 177 -4.97 -29.55 2.61
CA PRO A 177 -5.52 -29.26 1.29
C PRO A 177 -6.85 -28.48 1.33
N TYR A 178 -7.51 -28.45 2.48
CA TYR A 178 -8.84 -27.87 2.66
C TYR A 178 -8.75 -26.44 3.20
N MET A 179 -8.07 -25.58 2.45
CA MET A 179 -7.87 -24.17 2.76
C MET A 179 -8.18 -23.31 1.54
N ALA A 180 -8.48 -22.05 1.79
CA ALA A 180 -8.52 -20.99 0.79
C ALA A 180 -7.57 -19.86 1.18
N GLU A 181 -7.05 -19.11 0.20
CA GLU A 181 -6.13 -17.99 0.41
C GLU A 181 -6.63 -16.77 -0.35
N ASN A 182 -6.60 -15.63 0.32
CA ASN A 182 -6.60 -14.31 -0.30
C ASN A 182 -5.25 -13.66 -0.01
N ILE A 183 -4.62 -13.10 -1.03
CA ILE A 183 -3.40 -12.32 -0.87
C ILE A 183 -3.63 -10.91 -1.42
N HIS A 184 -2.91 -9.93 -0.85
CA HIS A 184 -2.87 -8.58 -1.37
C HIS A 184 -1.50 -7.96 -1.11
N ARG A 185 -1.08 -7.06 -2.00
CA ARG A 185 0.11 -6.25 -1.83
C ARG A 185 -0.28 -4.78 -1.98
N ILE A 186 -0.13 -4.03 -0.91
CA ILE A 186 -0.57 -2.64 -0.81
C ILE A 186 0.65 -1.76 -0.58
N ALA A 187 0.95 -0.89 -1.54
CA ALA A 187 2.02 0.08 -1.39
C ALA A 187 1.62 1.18 -0.39
N ASP A 188 2.58 1.69 0.37
CA ASP A 188 2.32 2.68 1.42
C ASP A 188 1.64 3.94 0.91
N TRP A 189 2.01 4.39 -0.29
CA TRP A 189 1.43 5.59 -0.89
C TRP A 189 -0.07 5.45 -1.23
N VAL A 190 -0.61 4.22 -1.21
CA VAL A 190 -2.04 3.96 -1.43
C VAL A 190 -2.86 4.16 -0.15
N LEU A 191 -2.21 4.19 1.02
CA LEU A 191 -2.87 4.24 2.34
C LEU A 191 -3.11 5.67 2.86
N SER A 192 -3.15 6.69 1.99
CA SER A 192 -3.23 8.10 2.39
C SER A 192 -4.43 8.44 3.28
N ASP A 193 -5.58 7.79 3.08
CA ASP A 193 -6.84 8.13 3.72
C ASP A 193 -7.56 6.93 4.35
N GLN A 194 -6.92 5.75 4.36
CA GLN A 194 -7.51 4.50 4.84
C GLN A 194 -6.51 3.72 5.68
N THR A 195 -7.01 2.99 6.67
CA THR A 195 -6.17 2.01 7.36
C THR A 195 -5.81 0.85 6.42
N LEU A 196 -4.74 0.13 6.75
CA LEU A 196 -4.35 -1.08 6.02
C LEU A 196 -5.50 -2.10 5.94
N ALA A 197 -6.22 -2.28 7.05
CA ALA A 197 -7.32 -3.22 7.14
C ALA A 197 -8.50 -2.80 6.26
N GLU A 198 -8.87 -1.52 6.28
CA GLU A 198 -9.91 -0.97 5.39
C GLU A 198 -9.59 -1.23 3.94
N ARG A 199 -8.38 -0.88 3.54
CA ARG A 199 -7.95 -1.02 2.16
C ARG A 199 -7.89 -2.48 1.73
N ALA A 200 -7.27 -3.34 2.50
CA ALA A 200 -7.13 -4.76 2.17
C ALA A 200 -8.50 -5.44 2.02
N VAL A 201 -9.39 -5.23 2.98
CA VAL A 201 -10.73 -5.84 2.97
C VAL A 201 -11.58 -5.30 1.83
N ALA A 202 -11.54 -3.98 1.55
CA ALA A 202 -12.27 -3.37 0.45
C ALA A 202 -11.80 -3.92 -0.93
N ASP A 203 -10.50 -4.04 -1.14
CA ASP A 203 -9.95 -4.56 -2.38
C ASP A 203 -10.26 -6.05 -2.58
N TRP A 204 -10.20 -6.87 -1.52
CA TRP A 204 -10.63 -8.26 -1.59
C TRP A 204 -12.14 -8.38 -1.85
N TYR A 205 -12.96 -7.51 -1.23
CA TYR A 205 -14.40 -7.51 -1.44
C TYR A 205 -14.78 -7.12 -2.87
N ALA A 206 -14.07 -6.17 -3.47
CA ALA A 206 -14.28 -5.75 -4.86
C ALA A 206 -13.87 -6.83 -5.89
N SER A 207 -13.00 -7.75 -5.50
CA SER A 207 -12.54 -8.85 -6.35
C SER A 207 -13.49 -10.05 -6.26
N THR A 208 -14.10 -10.43 -7.39
CA THR A 208 -15.04 -11.57 -7.43
C THR A 208 -14.47 -12.87 -6.85
N VAL A 209 -13.17 -13.13 -7.03
CA VAL A 209 -12.50 -14.36 -6.56
C VAL A 209 -12.27 -14.30 -5.06
N HIS A 210 -11.70 -13.20 -4.57
CA HIS A 210 -11.42 -13.04 -3.14
C HIS A 210 -12.71 -12.92 -2.33
N HIS A 211 -13.71 -12.19 -2.84
CA HIS A 211 -15.02 -12.07 -2.22
C HIS A 211 -15.67 -13.44 -1.99
N LYS A 212 -15.61 -14.34 -2.99
CA LYS A 212 -16.13 -15.70 -2.84
C LYS A 212 -15.52 -16.46 -1.67
N ASN A 213 -14.23 -16.27 -1.40
CA ASN A 213 -13.59 -16.86 -0.23
C ASN A 213 -14.13 -16.23 1.06
N MET A 214 -14.22 -14.88 1.11
CA MET A 214 -14.66 -14.17 2.31
C MET A 214 -16.07 -14.56 2.77
N VAL A 215 -17.00 -14.76 1.83
CA VAL A 215 -18.41 -15.10 2.14
C VAL A 215 -18.75 -16.57 1.89
N ASN A 216 -17.77 -17.45 1.74
CA ASN A 216 -18.02 -18.88 1.57
C ASN A 216 -18.61 -19.51 2.86
N PRO A 217 -19.84 -20.06 2.81
CA PRO A 217 -20.47 -20.62 4.02
C PRO A 217 -19.81 -21.93 4.52
N LYS A 218 -18.95 -22.54 3.71
CA LYS A 218 -18.23 -23.77 4.07
C LYS A 218 -16.94 -23.51 4.85
N LEU A 219 -16.52 -22.24 4.96
CA LEU A 219 -15.35 -21.84 5.73
C LEU A 219 -15.78 -21.45 7.13
N SER A 220 -15.08 -21.95 8.15
CA SER A 220 -15.42 -21.75 9.57
C SER A 220 -14.33 -21.03 10.36
N GLU A 221 -13.10 -20.98 9.85
CA GLU A 221 -11.97 -20.38 10.56
C GLU A 221 -11.12 -19.47 9.66
N ILE A 222 -10.45 -18.51 10.27
CA ILE A 222 -9.60 -17.51 9.60
C ILE A 222 -8.29 -17.31 10.35
N GLY A 223 -7.22 -17.08 9.57
CA GLY A 223 -5.97 -16.50 10.04
C GLY A 223 -5.54 -15.36 9.12
N VAL A 224 -4.88 -14.34 9.68
CA VAL A 224 -4.38 -13.18 8.97
C VAL A 224 -2.89 -13.03 9.22
N GLY A 225 -2.14 -12.79 8.14
CA GLY A 225 -0.70 -12.49 8.18
C GLY A 225 -0.42 -11.16 7.50
N LEU A 226 0.47 -10.37 8.10
CA LEU A 226 0.92 -9.09 7.58
C LEU A 226 2.44 -9.02 7.65
N ALA A 227 3.09 -8.62 6.56
CA ALA A 227 4.53 -8.39 6.53
C ALA A 227 4.89 -7.13 5.74
N ARG A 228 5.87 -6.40 6.25
CA ARG A 228 6.47 -5.26 5.55
C ARG A 228 7.50 -5.76 4.56
N GLY A 229 7.54 -5.14 3.39
CA GLY A 229 8.52 -5.43 2.36
C GLY A 229 8.58 -4.35 1.31
N VAL A 230 9.13 -4.69 0.15
CA VAL A 230 9.13 -3.83 -1.03
C VAL A 230 8.43 -4.54 -2.18
N ASN A 231 7.87 -3.78 -3.10
CA ASN A 231 7.32 -4.32 -4.33
C ASN A 231 8.42 -4.53 -5.40
N GLY A 232 8.05 -5.00 -6.59
CA GLY A 232 9.00 -5.23 -7.68
C GLY A 232 9.69 -3.97 -8.23
N THR A 233 9.22 -2.78 -7.88
CA THR A 233 9.82 -1.47 -8.21
C THR A 233 10.63 -0.89 -7.05
N GLY A 234 10.69 -1.58 -5.91
CA GLY A 234 11.43 -1.14 -4.72
C GLY A 234 10.62 -0.25 -3.78
N ASP A 235 9.32 -0.01 -4.04
CA ASP A 235 8.49 0.82 -3.17
C ASP A 235 8.09 0.05 -1.90
N PRO A 236 8.11 0.69 -0.72
CA PRO A 236 7.62 0.11 0.52
C PRO A 236 6.17 -0.33 0.41
N CYS A 237 5.86 -1.52 0.89
CA CYS A 237 4.52 -2.08 0.83
C CYS A 237 4.25 -3.07 1.95
N TRP A 238 2.96 -3.39 2.12
CA TRP A 238 2.47 -4.48 2.94
C TRP A 238 2.13 -5.68 2.07
N TYR A 239 2.50 -6.87 2.52
CA TYR A 239 1.99 -8.14 2.04
C TYR A 239 0.95 -8.65 3.03
N CYS A 240 -0.29 -8.76 2.56
CA CYS A 240 -1.44 -9.12 3.37
C CYS A 240 -1.96 -10.48 2.93
N VAL A 241 -2.26 -11.34 3.89
CA VAL A 241 -2.75 -12.70 3.66
C VAL A 241 -3.96 -12.97 4.54
N GLN A 242 -5.02 -13.52 3.96
CA GLN A 242 -6.07 -14.25 4.68
C GLN A 242 -5.98 -15.72 4.32
N LEU A 243 -5.86 -16.59 5.29
CA LEU A 243 -6.05 -18.02 5.14
C LEU A 243 -7.38 -18.42 5.80
N PHE A 244 -8.09 -19.27 5.13
CA PHE A 244 -9.37 -19.80 5.61
C PHE A 244 -9.32 -21.32 5.66
N LEU A 245 -9.98 -21.90 6.66
CA LEU A 245 -10.12 -23.35 6.81
C LEU A 245 -11.57 -23.77 6.59
N TYR A 246 -11.76 -24.83 5.83
CA TYR A 246 -13.07 -25.46 5.67
C TYR A 246 -13.53 -26.08 6.98
N ASP A 247 -14.84 -26.04 7.20
CA ASP A 247 -15.45 -26.65 8.39
C ASP A 247 -15.20 -28.16 8.45
N GLY A 248 -14.97 -28.64 9.67
CA GLY A 248 -14.64 -30.05 9.92
C GLY A 248 -13.18 -30.44 9.70
N TYR A 249 -12.32 -29.52 9.29
CA TYR A 249 -10.88 -29.78 9.12
C TYR A 249 -10.06 -29.07 10.21
N SER A 250 -8.83 -29.53 10.41
CA SER A 250 -7.91 -28.97 11.39
C SER A 250 -6.48 -28.90 10.85
N ILE A 251 -5.71 -27.96 11.38
CA ILE A 251 -4.28 -27.83 11.11
C ILE A 251 -3.51 -28.42 12.26
N THR A 252 -2.63 -29.38 11.98
CA THR A 252 -1.80 -30.04 12.98
C THR A 252 -0.36 -29.52 13.01
N ARG A 253 0.11 -28.99 11.88
CA ARG A 253 1.47 -28.46 11.71
C ARG A 253 1.45 -27.16 10.93
N VAL A 254 2.36 -26.26 11.26
CA VAL A 254 2.68 -25.07 10.46
C VAL A 254 4.17 -25.10 10.14
N ASP A 255 4.52 -24.85 8.88
CA ASP A 255 5.91 -24.77 8.44
C ASP A 255 6.58 -23.47 8.92
N THR A 256 7.90 -23.46 8.89
CA THR A 256 8.70 -22.22 8.91
C THR A 256 8.71 -21.58 7.52
N PRO A 257 9.05 -20.28 7.41
CA PRO A 257 9.21 -19.63 6.11
C PRO A 257 10.16 -20.41 5.20
N ALA A 258 9.73 -20.64 3.96
CA ALA A 258 10.53 -21.36 2.98
C ALA A 258 11.58 -20.42 2.38
N ASN A 259 12.82 -20.90 2.33
CA ASN A 259 13.90 -20.27 1.58
C ASN A 259 13.91 -20.82 0.13
N LYS A 260 14.37 -20.00 -0.80
CA LYS A 260 14.62 -20.44 -2.18
C LYS A 260 15.68 -21.51 -2.22
#